data_c391e4321078dc464aa98fe0c1ca983f
#
_entry.id   c391e4321078dc464aa98fe0c1ca983f
#
_cell.length_a   1.000
_cell.length_b   1.000
_cell.length_c   1.000
_cell.angle_alpha   90.00
_cell.angle_beta   90.00
_cell.angle_gamma   90.00
#
_symmetry.space_group_name_H-M   'P 1'
#
loop_
_entity.id
_entity.type
_entity.pdbx_description
1 polymer ?
#
loop_
_entity_poly.entity_id
_entity_poly.type
_entity_poly.pdbx_seq_one_letter_code
_entity_poly.pdbx_strand_id
1 'polypeptide(L)'
;MAAINRSTDMTTGSIWKRMVSFAVPVFLGNLCQQLYNTVDSVIVGKFVGKQALAAVASSGNLIFMMTGFFMGLFIGAGIVIAQYFGAKNYEKVRAAVHTDFAFALCCGVLLTLLGVFFTPTILTWMRTPADVLDTSILYFRLYFLGSLATILYNAGMGILQAVGDSRSPLYYLVISSAVNVALDLLFVGAMDMGVAGAAVATVISQVVSAVLCIIKLTRSDGPYRLEIKRIGFDLPLLKKITSQGVPSGVQNSIIAIANVVVQSNINTFGSDAMAGCGSYSKVEGFVFLPITAFVMALTAFIGQDLGAGQFDRAKQGARIGILCSMAMAELIGVALFFLAPYAMRLFNDDPAVVAIGVRQSHIEALFFCFLAFAHGVSAVLRGAGRAQVPMYTMLGCWCILRVSYITLALKVWPDIATIFWAYPITWSVSCVVFLLYYLKADWVHALEKSL
;
A
#
# COMPACT_ATOMS: atom_id res chain seq x y z
N MET A 1 33.22 6.26 14.17
CA MET A 1 31.94 6.74 13.64
C MET A 1 31.83 6.25 12.22
N ALA A 2 30.96 5.27 11.95
CA ALA A 2 30.75 4.77 10.60
C ALA A 2 30.21 5.92 9.73
N ALA A 3 30.76 6.10 8.54
CA ALA A 3 30.32 7.13 7.61
C ALA A 3 28.88 6.79 7.20
N ILE A 4 27.90 7.53 7.77
CA ILE A 4 26.51 7.49 7.33
C ILE A 4 26.55 7.81 5.84
N ASN A 5 26.07 6.89 5.02
CA ASN A 5 26.07 7.08 3.58
C ASN A 5 25.24 8.35 3.27
N ARG A 6 25.92 9.48 2.97
CA ARG A 6 25.28 10.79 2.74
C ARG A 6 24.18 10.75 1.67
N SER A 7 24.12 9.66 0.90
CA SER A 7 23.11 9.46 -0.13
C SER A 7 21.71 9.13 0.43
N THR A 8 21.60 8.64 1.67
CA THR A 8 20.34 8.23 2.31
C THR A 8 19.76 9.27 3.28
N ASP A 9 20.57 10.23 3.74
CA ASP A 9 20.11 11.31 4.64
C ASP A 9 19.24 12.32 3.87
N MET A 10 17.96 12.44 4.26
CA MET A 10 17.03 13.35 3.62
C MET A 10 17.06 14.76 4.21
N THR A 11 17.73 14.96 5.36
CA THR A 11 17.80 16.26 6.05
C THR A 11 18.75 17.26 5.40
N THR A 12 19.52 16.83 4.40
CA THR A 12 20.55 17.66 3.73
C THR A 12 20.36 17.70 2.22
N GLY A 13 20.80 18.79 1.59
CA GLY A 13 20.77 18.96 0.13
C GLY A 13 19.43 19.46 -0.42
N SER A 14 19.27 19.43 -1.74
CA SER A 14 18.05 19.91 -2.41
C SER A 14 16.84 19.02 -2.12
N ILE A 15 15.75 19.60 -1.61
CA ILE A 15 14.49 18.94 -1.26
C ILE A 15 13.96 18.11 -2.44
N TRP A 16 13.80 18.75 -3.60
CA TRP A 16 13.31 18.12 -4.82
C TRP A 16 14.13 16.90 -5.22
N LYS A 17 15.46 17.06 -5.29
CA LYS A 17 16.34 15.95 -5.68
C LYS A 17 16.26 14.76 -4.72
N ARG A 18 16.13 15.02 -3.43
CA ARG A 18 15.98 13.96 -2.41
C ARG A 18 14.66 13.22 -2.54
N MET A 19 13.56 13.95 -2.69
CA MET A 19 12.23 13.34 -2.85
C MET A 19 12.15 12.50 -4.13
N VAL A 20 12.59 13.02 -5.27
CA VAL A 20 12.56 12.28 -6.54
C VAL A 20 13.50 11.07 -6.50
N SER A 21 14.72 11.23 -5.96
CA SER A 21 15.68 10.12 -5.82
C SER A 21 15.16 9.00 -4.93
N PHE A 22 14.27 9.31 -3.98
CA PHE A 22 13.60 8.32 -3.14
C PHE A 22 12.35 7.75 -3.84
N ALA A 23 11.51 8.60 -4.43
CA ALA A 23 10.24 8.20 -5.02
C ALA A 23 10.41 7.32 -6.26
N VAL A 24 11.41 7.60 -7.12
CA VAL A 24 11.63 6.83 -8.36
C VAL A 24 11.90 5.33 -8.09
N PRO A 25 12.82 4.93 -7.19
CA PRO A 25 12.98 3.51 -6.87
C PRO A 25 11.71 2.87 -6.27
N VAL A 26 10.97 3.59 -5.43
CA VAL A 26 9.70 3.08 -4.87
C VAL A 26 8.67 2.88 -5.98
N PHE A 27 8.53 3.85 -6.88
CA PHE A 27 7.65 3.73 -8.05
C PHE A 27 8.01 2.53 -8.92
N LEU A 28 9.28 2.38 -9.26
CA LEU A 28 9.76 1.24 -10.07
C LEU A 28 9.53 -0.10 -9.36
N GLY A 29 9.72 -0.15 -8.04
CA GLY A 29 9.43 -1.35 -7.24
C GLY A 29 7.95 -1.72 -7.29
N ASN A 30 7.07 -0.75 -7.04
CA ASN A 30 5.63 -0.95 -7.10
C ASN A 30 5.17 -1.34 -8.52
N LEU A 31 5.77 -0.75 -9.56
CA LEU A 31 5.50 -1.11 -10.95
C LEU A 31 5.91 -2.55 -11.25
N CYS A 32 7.10 -2.97 -10.84
CA CYS A 32 7.55 -4.37 -10.97
C CYS A 32 6.60 -5.32 -10.24
N GLN A 33 6.16 -4.95 -9.04
CA GLN A 33 5.19 -5.74 -8.27
C GLN A 33 3.85 -5.87 -8.99
N GLN A 34 3.34 -4.78 -9.56
CA GLN A 34 2.09 -4.81 -10.34
C GLN A 34 2.21 -5.66 -11.61
N LEU A 35 3.36 -5.57 -12.28
CA LEU A 35 3.63 -6.37 -13.48
C LEU A 35 3.73 -7.86 -13.15
N TYR A 36 4.46 -8.26 -12.10
CA TYR A 36 4.55 -9.69 -11.78
C TYR A 36 3.21 -10.26 -11.32
N ASN A 37 2.38 -9.53 -10.55
CA ASN A 37 1.02 -9.95 -10.21
C ASN A 37 0.15 -10.21 -11.46
N THR A 38 0.38 -9.40 -12.49
CA THR A 38 -0.31 -9.58 -13.78
C THR A 38 0.19 -10.83 -14.49
N VAL A 39 1.51 -11.06 -14.52
CA VAL A 39 2.14 -12.25 -15.12
C VAL A 39 1.70 -13.53 -14.41
N ASP A 40 1.69 -13.55 -13.08
CA ASP A 40 1.20 -14.67 -12.27
C ASP A 40 -0.25 -15.02 -12.64
N SER A 41 -1.12 -14.01 -12.70
CA SER A 41 -2.52 -14.20 -13.12
C SER A 41 -2.65 -14.77 -14.53
N VAL A 42 -1.80 -14.35 -15.47
CA VAL A 42 -1.77 -14.88 -16.85
C VAL A 42 -1.29 -16.33 -16.88
N ILE A 43 -0.25 -16.67 -16.10
CA ILE A 43 0.28 -18.04 -16.00
C ILE A 43 -0.80 -18.97 -15.44
N VAL A 44 -1.40 -18.60 -14.29
CA VAL A 44 -2.49 -19.40 -13.69
C VAL A 44 -3.68 -19.55 -14.64
N GLY A 45 -4.12 -18.46 -15.28
CA GLY A 45 -5.24 -18.49 -16.21
C GLY A 45 -4.99 -19.35 -17.45
N LYS A 46 -3.76 -19.34 -17.97
CA LYS A 46 -3.39 -20.08 -19.21
C LYS A 46 -3.13 -21.57 -18.95
N PHE A 47 -2.45 -21.92 -17.85
CA PHE A 47 -2.01 -23.29 -17.59
C PHE A 47 -2.99 -24.06 -16.69
N VAL A 48 -3.68 -23.40 -15.75
CA VAL A 48 -4.58 -24.08 -14.81
C VAL A 48 -6.06 -23.89 -15.18
N GLY A 49 -6.40 -22.78 -15.81
CA GLY A 49 -7.74 -22.53 -16.35
C GLY A 49 -8.58 -21.51 -15.57
N LYS A 50 -9.81 -21.31 -16.05
CA LYS A 50 -10.70 -20.23 -15.58
C LYS A 50 -11.09 -20.33 -14.10
N GLN A 51 -11.35 -21.55 -13.58
CA GLN A 51 -11.74 -21.77 -12.19
C GLN A 51 -10.60 -21.41 -11.22
N ALA A 52 -9.37 -21.80 -11.56
CA ALA A 52 -8.19 -21.45 -10.79
C ALA A 52 -7.94 -19.94 -10.77
N LEU A 53 -8.08 -19.28 -11.93
CA LEU A 53 -7.95 -17.82 -12.01
C LEU A 53 -9.05 -17.13 -11.17
N ALA A 54 -10.27 -17.63 -11.17
CA ALA A 54 -11.36 -17.11 -10.34
C ALA A 54 -11.06 -17.29 -8.83
N ALA A 55 -10.50 -18.44 -8.43
CA ALA A 55 -10.08 -18.69 -7.05
C ALA A 55 -8.97 -17.72 -6.62
N VAL A 56 -7.94 -17.53 -7.43
CA VAL A 56 -6.85 -16.57 -7.15
C VAL A 56 -7.35 -15.12 -7.14
N ALA A 57 -8.17 -14.72 -8.10
CA ALA A 57 -8.68 -13.36 -8.21
C ALA A 57 -9.61 -12.98 -7.05
N SER A 58 -10.51 -13.88 -6.63
CA SER A 58 -11.39 -13.67 -5.48
C SER A 58 -10.59 -13.57 -4.17
N SER A 59 -9.44 -14.21 -4.13
CA SER A 59 -8.51 -14.24 -3.02
C SER A 59 -7.85 -12.89 -2.74
N GLY A 60 -7.56 -12.10 -3.78
CA GLY A 60 -6.77 -10.87 -3.66
C GLY A 60 -7.35 -9.85 -2.69
N ASN A 61 -8.66 -9.63 -2.71
CA ASN A 61 -9.35 -8.70 -1.82
C ASN A 61 -9.26 -9.12 -0.35
N LEU A 62 -9.41 -10.42 -0.07
CA LEU A 62 -9.32 -10.95 1.29
C LEU A 62 -7.88 -10.90 1.81
N ILE A 63 -6.92 -11.29 0.98
CA ILE A 63 -5.50 -11.17 1.29
C ILE A 63 -5.17 -9.72 1.62
N PHE A 64 -5.61 -8.76 0.79
CA PHE A 64 -5.38 -7.33 1.03
C PHE A 64 -6.05 -6.86 2.33
N MET A 65 -7.28 -7.29 2.63
CA MET A 65 -7.96 -6.93 3.87
C MET A 65 -7.20 -7.43 5.11
N MET A 66 -6.71 -8.67 5.09
CA MET A 66 -5.96 -9.25 6.20
C MET A 66 -4.53 -8.70 6.31
N THR A 67 -3.81 -8.56 5.20
CA THR A 67 -2.42 -8.09 5.20
C THR A 67 -2.32 -6.57 5.31
N GLY A 68 -3.28 -5.83 4.77
CA GLY A 68 -3.29 -4.37 4.75
C GLY A 68 -3.28 -3.73 6.13
N PHE A 69 -3.96 -4.35 7.11
CA PHE A 69 -3.89 -3.91 8.51
C PHE A 69 -2.45 -4.02 9.05
N PHE A 70 -1.82 -5.17 8.85
CA PHE A 70 -0.45 -5.39 9.32
C PHE A 70 0.56 -4.50 8.58
N MET A 71 0.39 -4.31 7.26
CA MET A 71 1.21 -3.35 6.51
C MET A 71 1.12 -1.93 7.12
N GLY A 72 -0.08 -1.51 7.52
CA GLY A 72 -0.27 -0.22 8.21
C GLY A 72 0.47 -0.14 9.55
N LEU A 73 0.56 -1.24 10.30
CA LEU A 73 1.32 -1.30 11.55
C LEU A 73 2.81 -0.98 11.33
N PHE A 74 3.43 -1.52 10.29
CA PHE A 74 4.86 -1.31 9.99
C PHE A 74 5.15 0.07 9.38
N ILE A 75 4.17 0.73 8.77
CA ILE A 75 4.27 2.16 8.46
C ILE A 75 4.52 2.98 9.73
N GLY A 76 3.85 2.63 10.84
CA GLY A 76 4.06 3.27 12.14
C GLY A 76 5.49 3.14 12.66
N ALA A 77 6.09 1.96 12.54
CA ALA A 77 7.48 1.73 12.90
C ALA A 77 8.43 2.58 12.03
N GLY A 78 8.22 2.60 10.72
CA GLY A 78 8.98 3.44 9.79
C GLY A 78 8.94 4.93 10.16
N ILE A 79 7.78 5.45 10.56
CA ILE A 79 7.62 6.83 11.03
C ILE A 79 8.49 7.10 12.27
N VAL A 80 8.40 6.25 13.28
CA VAL A 80 9.13 6.40 14.54
C VAL A 80 10.65 6.31 14.30
N ILE A 81 11.09 5.37 13.48
CA ILE A 81 12.49 5.21 13.10
C ILE A 81 13.00 6.44 12.32
N ALA A 82 12.23 6.96 11.35
CA ALA A 82 12.59 8.16 10.60
C ALA A 82 12.78 9.38 11.52
N GLN A 83 11.90 9.56 12.49
CA GLN A 83 11.96 10.65 13.48
C GLN A 83 13.25 10.56 14.33
N TYR A 84 13.54 9.39 14.90
CA TYR A 84 14.77 9.21 15.70
C TYR A 84 16.03 9.25 14.84
N PHE A 85 15.97 8.78 13.60
CA PHE A 85 17.09 8.86 12.66
C PHE A 85 17.41 10.33 12.32
N GLY A 86 16.41 11.15 12.04
CA GLY A 86 16.54 12.58 11.84
C GLY A 86 17.10 13.30 13.08
N ALA A 87 16.62 12.95 14.27
CA ALA A 87 17.12 13.45 15.55
C ALA A 87 18.53 12.98 15.89
N LYS A 88 19.15 12.12 15.08
CA LYS A 88 20.46 11.48 15.33
C LYS A 88 20.51 10.71 16.65
N ASN A 89 19.37 10.32 17.19
CA ASN A 89 19.27 9.49 18.37
C ASN A 89 19.41 8.01 18.01
N TYR A 90 20.64 7.61 17.70
CA TYR A 90 20.96 6.29 17.15
C TYR A 90 20.72 5.13 18.12
N GLU A 91 20.74 5.41 19.42
CA GLU A 91 20.38 4.42 20.44
C GLU A 91 18.90 4.04 20.31
N LYS A 92 18.02 5.04 20.24
CA LYS A 92 16.58 4.80 20.02
C LYS A 92 16.26 4.24 18.64
N VAL A 93 17.01 4.62 17.58
CA VAL A 93 16.88 3.97 16.26
C VAL A 93 17.13 2.48 16.39
N ARG A 94 18.25 2.08 17.03
CA ARG A 94 18.59 0.67 17.23
C ARG A 94 17.52 -0.07 18.03
N ALA A 95 17.08 0.49 19.16
CA ALA A 95 16.03 -0.10 19.97
C ALA A 95 14.69 -0.22 19.20
N ALA A 96 14.31 0.79 18.41
CA ALA A 96 13.11 0.75 17.58
C ALA A 96 13.16 -0.33 16.50
N VAL A 97 14.32 -0.51 15.84
CA VAL A 97 14.54 -1.58 14.84
C VAL A 97 14.35 -2.97 15.47
N HIS A 98 14.92 -3.22 16.64
CA HIS A 98 14.80 -4.51 17.31
C HIS A 98 13.38 -4.76 17.83
N THR A 99 12.70 -3.72 18.34
CA THR A 99 11.29 -3.78 18.75
C THR A 99 10.37 -4.05 17.57
N ASP A 100 10.61 -3.39 16.43
CA ASP A 100 9.84 -3.60 15.21
C ASP A 100 9.98 -5.03 14.68
N PHE A 101 11.19 -5.58 14.65
CA PHE A 101 11.39 -6.98 14.26
C PHE A 101 10.77 -7.98 15.24
N ALA A 102 10.83 -7.73 16.55
CA ALA A 102 10.15 -8.57 17.53
C ALA A 102 8.63 -8.54 17.32
N PHE A 103 8.09 -7.34 17.07
CA PHE A 103 6.68 -7.16 16.78
C PHE A 103 6.27 -7.81 15.46
N ALA A 104 7.11 -7.70 14.42
CA ALA A 104 6.91 -8.34 13.13
C ALA A 104 6.87 -9.87 13.24
N LEU A 105 7.75 -10.47 14.03
CA LEU A 105 7.72 -11.91 14.32
C LEU A 105 6.39 -12.33 14.96
N CYS A 106 5.95 -11.63 16.01
CA CYS A 106 4.68 -11.92 16.67
C CYS A 106 3.48 -11.76 15.71
N CYS A 107 3.43 -10.65 14.96
CA CYS A 107 2.37 -10.40 13.99
C CYS A 107 2.38 -11.43 12.84
N GLY A 108 3.57 -11.81 12.36
CA GLY A 108 3.73 -12.79 11.30
C GLY A 108 3.24 -14.17 11.71
N VAL A 109 3.61 -14.63 12.90
CA VAL A 109 3.12 -15.88 13.47
C VAL A 109 1.61 -15.83 13.67
N LEU A 110 1.09 -14.74 14.26
CA LEU A 110 -0.33 -14.55 14.48
C LEU A 110 -1.11 -14.60 13.15
N LEU A 111 -0.67 -13.88 12.13
CA LEU A 111 -1.32 -13.86 10.82
C LEU A 111 -1.27 -15.22 10.14
N THR A 112 -0.13 -15.93 10.24
CA THR A 112 0.00 -17.30 9.73
C THR A 112 -1.03 -18.22 10.39
N LEU A 113 -1.11 -18.21 11.72
CA LEU A 113 -2.06 -19.04 12.46
C LEU A 113 -3.51 -18.69 12.10
N LEU A 114 -3.86 -17.40 12.15
CA LEU A 114 -5.21 -16.96 11.79
C LEU A 114 -5.55 -17.33 10.34
N GLY A 115 -4.65 -17.08 9.39
CA GLY A 115 -4.87 -17.38 7.99
C GLY A 115 -5.04 -18.88 7.72
N VAL A 116 -4.19 -19.74 8.28
CA VAL A 116 -4.24 -21.19 8.05
C VAL A 116 -5.48 -21.82 8.70
N PHE A 117 -5.80 -21.46 9.96
CA PHE A 117 -6.90 -22.08 10.68
C PHE A 117 -8.28 -21.54 10.28
N PHE A 118 -8.42 -20.23 10.08
CA PHE A 118 -9.71 -19.59 9.80
C PHE A 118 -10.05 -19.50 8.32
N THR A 119 -9.15 -19.82 7.40
CA THR A 119 -9.43 -19.79 5.95
C THR A 119 -10.73 -20.49 5.56
N PRO A 120 -11.04 -21.75 5.98
CA PRO A 120 -12.27 -22.40 5.57
C PRO A 120 -13.52 -21.63 6.04
N THR A 121 -13.51 -21.16 7.28
CA THR A 121 -14.62 -20.40 7.88
C THR A 121 -14.85 -19.08 7.14
N ILE A 122 -13.77 -18.35 6.84
CA ILE A 122 -13.85 -17.06 6.15
C ILE A 122 -14.40 -17.23 4.73
N LEU A 123 -13.90 -18.21 3.97
CA LEU A 123 -14.36 -18.48 2.60
C LEU A 123 -15.82 -18.95 2.58
N THR A 124 -16.25 -19.72 3.56
CA THR A 124 -17.66 -20.13 3.71
C THR A 124 -18.55 -18.91 4.01
N TRP A 125 -18.14 -18.01 4.90
CA TRP A 125 -18.86 -16.76 5.17
C TRP A 125 -18.93 -15.85 3.95
N MET A 126 -17.90 -15.85 3.11
CA MET A 126 -17.89 -15.13 1.84
C MET A 126 -18.78 -15.75 0.76
N ARG A 127 -19.43 -16.90 1.05
CA ARG A 127 -20.25 -17.66 0.10
C ARG A 127 -19.48 -18.02 -1.18
N THR A 128 -18.22 -18.42 -1.01
CA THR A 128 -17.39 -18.90 -2.14
C THR A 128 -18.11 -20.11 -2.78
N PRO A 129 -18.27 -20.13 -4.13
CA PRO A 129 -18.94 -21.23 -4.81
C PRO A 129 -18.27 -22.59 -4.52
N ALA A 130 -19.10 -23.65 -4.38
CA ALA A 130 -18.64 -24.97 -3.95
C ALA A 130 -17.62 -25.61 -4.92
N ASP A 131 -17.72 -25.28 -6.22
CA ASP A 131 -16.81 -25.77 -7.27
C ASP A 131 -15.39 -25.24 -7.19
N VAL A 132 -15.17 -24.07 -6.52
CA VAL A 132 -13.86 -23.44 -6.34
C VAL A 132 -13.42 -23.39 -4.87
N LEU A 133 -14.27 -23.80 -3.93
CA LEU A 133 -14.03 -23.64 -2.49
C LEU A 133 -12.77 -24.39 -2.02
N ASP A 134 -12.62 -25.65 -2.37
CA ASP A 134 -11.47 -26.47 -1.93
C ASP A 134 -10.16 -25.95 -2.51
N THR A 135 -10.17 -25.54 -3.77
CA THR A 135 -9.01 -24.92 -4.44
C THR A 135 -8.64 -23.59 -3.80
N SER A 136 -9.65 -22.79 -3.45
CA SER A 136 -9.42 -21.52 -2.73
C SER A 136 -8.87 -21.76 -1.32
N ILE A 137 -9.39 -22.74 -0.58
CA ILE A 137 -8.88 -23.11 0.76
C ILE A 137 -7.39 -23.51 0.67
N LEU A 138 -7.04 -24.35 -0.29
CA LEU A 138 -5.65 -24.79 -0.50
C LEU A 138 -4.73 -23.59 -0.80
N TYR A 139 -5.12 -22.74 -1.76
CA TYR A 139 -4.36 -21.56 -2.13
C TYR A 139 -4.15 -20.62 -0.95
N PHE A 140 -5.20 -20.29 -0.23
CA PHE A 140 -5.12 -19.40 0.93
C PHE A 140 -4.24 -19.95 2.05
N ARG A 141 -4.42 -21.22 2.41
CA ARG A 141 -3.60 -21.85 3.45
C ARG A 141 -2.12 -21.79 3.09
N LEU A 142 -1.77 -22.15 1.84
CA LEU A 142 -0.39 -22.08 1.37
C LEU A 142 0.13 -20.63 1.37
N TYR A 143 -0.67 -19.67 0.90
CA TYR A 143 -0.29 -18.26 0.93
C TYR A 143 -0.04 -17.76 2.36
N PHE A 144 -0.92 -18.07 3.30
CA PHE A 144 -0.77 -17.63 4.70
C PHE A 144 0.37 -18.32 5.43
N LEU A 145 0.82 -19.50 5.02
CA LEU A 145 2.08 -20.06 5.52
C LEU A 145 3.28 -19.15 5.21
N GLY A 146 3.24 -18.39 4.13
CA GLY A 146 4.24 -17.39 3.78
C GLY A 146 4.10 -16.04 4.48
N SER A 147 3.03 -15.81 5.26
CA SER A 147 2.73 -14.49 5.85
C SER A 147 3.84 -13.96 6.75
N LEU A 148 4.53 -14.85 7.48
CA LEU A 148 5.67 -14.46 8.30
C LEU A 148 6.77 -13.81 7.45
N ALA A 149 7.11 -14.38 6.30
CA ALA A 149 8.10 -13.81 5.40
C ALA A 149 7.66 -12.46 4.82
N THR A 150 6.40 -12.37 4.40
CA THR A 150 5.80 -11.13 3.90
C THR A 150 5.87 -10.01 4.95
N ILE A 151 5.54 -10.31 6.20
CA ILE A 151 5.56 -9.34 7.31
C ILE A 151 7.00 -8.92 7.63
N LEU A 152 7.94 -9.86 7.73
CA LEU A 152 9.35 -9.55 7.98
C LEU A 152 9.96 -8.70 6.85
N TYR A 153 9.59 -8.97 5.60
CA TYR A 153 10.00 -8.13 4.48
C TYR A 153 9.43 -6.71 4.59
N ASN A 154 8.14 -6.56 4.92
CA ASN A 154 7.51 -5.25 5.07
C ASN A 154 8.11 -4.44 6.22
N ALA A 155 8.39 -5.06 7.37
CA ALA A 155 9.09 -4.44 8.48
C ALA A 155 10.49 -3.96 8.07
N GLY A 156 11.29 -4.84 7.47
CA GLY A 156 12.62 -4.49 7.00
C GLY A 156 12.64 -3.43 5.91
N MET A 157 11.68 -3.47 4.97
CA MET A 157 11.48 -2.43 3.96
C MET A 157 11.14 -1.08 4.61
N GLY A 158 10.24 -1.07 5.60
CA GLY A 158 9.88 0.12 6.37
C GLY A 158 11.09 0.75 7.06
N ILE A 159 11.97 -0.05 7.67
CA ILE A 159 13.22 0.39 8.28
C ILE A 159 14.16 1.03 7.25
N LEU A 160 14.40 0.37 6.11
CA LEU A 160 15.26 0.90 5.05
C LEU A 160 14.72 2.21 4.48
N GLN A 161 13.43 2.29 4.23
CA GLN A 161 12.78 3.52 3.76
C GLN A 161 12.81 4.62 4.81
N ALA A 162 12.66 4.31 6.09
CA ALA A 162 12.74 5.28 7.17
C ALA A 162 14.10 5.98 7.26
N VAL A 163 15.18 5.26 6.92
CA VAL A 163 16.54 5.83 6.86
C VAL A 163 16.91 6.39 5.49
N GLY A 164 15.96 6.42 4.54
CA GLY A 164 16.13 7.00 3.21
C GLY A 164 16.65 6.04 2.13
N ASP A 165 16.82 4.75 2.43
CA ASP A 165 17.22 3.73 1.44
C ASP A 165 16.00 3.13 0.74
N SER A 166 15.60 3.71 -0.38
CA SER A 166 14.55 3.18 -1.25
C SER A 166 15.06 2.25 -2.36
N ARG A 167 16.39 2.21 -2.59
CA ARG A 167 16.98 1.41 -3.67
C ARG A 167 17.11 -0.07 -3.31
N SER A 168 17.52 -0.36 -2.07
CA SER A 168 17.66 -1.74 -1.61
C SER A 168 16.35 -2.52 -1.70
N PRO A 169 15.20 -2.01 -1.22
CA PRO A 169 13.90 -2.67 -1.42
C PRO A 169 13.55 -2.91 -2.89
N LEU A 170 13.85 -1.97 -3.80
CA LEU A 170 13.64 -2.16 -5.23
C LEU A 170 14.39 -3.40 -5.76
N TYR A 171 15.69 -3.52 -5.45
CA TYR A 171 16.47 -4.66 -5.90
C TYR A 171 15.93 -5.99 -5.39
N TYR A 172 15.48 -6.03 -4.11
CA TYR A 172 14.92 -7.26 -3.53
C TYR A 172 13.60 -7.63 -4.19
N LEU A 173 12.78 -6.63 -4.51
CA LEU A 173 11.52 -6.82 -5.22
C LEU A 173 11.75 -7.34 -6.65
N VAL A 174 12.69 -6.79 -7.38
CA VAL A 174 13.05 -7.26 -8.74
C VAL A 174 13.56 -8.70 -8.71
N ILE A 175 14.45 -9.03 -7.77
CA ILE A 175 14.99 -10.40 -7.63
C ILE A 175 13.85 -11.36 -7.26
N SER A 176 13.04 -11.04 -6.26
CA SER A 176 11.94 -11.92 -5.84
C SER A 176 10.87 -12.07 -6.92
N SER A 177 10.58 -11.01 -7.70
CA SER A 177 9.66 -11.11 -8.85
C SER A 177 10.22 -12.03 -9.94
N ALA A 178 11.51 -11.95 -10.25
CA ALA A 178 12.13 -12.85 -11.20
C ALA A 178 12.10 -14.31 -10.72
N VAL A 179 12.36 -14.54 -9.43
CA VAL A 179 12.25 -15.87 -8.81
C VAL A 179 10.82 -16.37 -8.87
N ASN A 180 9.83 -15.53 -8.54
CA ASN A 180 8.42 -15.89 -8.60
C ASN A 180 8.01 -16.35 -10.00
N VAL A 181 8.27 -15.55 -11.04
CA VAL A 181 7.91 -15.89 -12.43
C VAL A 181 8.61 -17.19 -12.87
N ALA A 182 9.90 -17.39 -12.53
CA ALA A 182 10.61 -18.59 -12.87
C ALA A 182 10.02 -19.85 -12.18
N LEU A 183 9.63 -19.72 -10.91
CA LEU A 183 9.00 -20.80 -10.15
C LEU A 183 7.56 -21.06 -10.60
N ASP A 184 6.80 -20.04 -11.00
CA ASP A 184 5.46 -20.21 -11.57
C ASP A 184 5.52 -21.00 -12.88
N LEU A 185 6.44 -20.66 -13.76
CA LEU A 185 6.65 -21.41 -15.01
C LEU A 185 7.11 -22.87 -14.73
N LEU A 186 7.91 -23.10 -13.70
CA LEU A 186 8.35 -24.43 -13.29
C LEU A 186 7.20 -25.22 -12.65
N PHE A 187 6.58 -24.69 -11.59
CA PHE A 187 5.61 -25.44 -10.79
C PHE A 187 4.25 -25.54 -11.46
N VAL A 188 3.79 -24.44 -12.07
CA VAL A 188 2.48 -24.43 -12.75
C VAL A 188 2.61 -24.90 -14.20
N GLY A 189 3.65 -24.45 -14.92
CA GLY A 189 3.82 -24.76 -16.34
C GLY A 189 4.43 -26.13 -16.63
N ALA A 190 5.51 -26.52 -15.93
CA ALA A 190 6.24 -27.75 -16.21
C ALA A 190 5.86 -28.93 -15.30
N MET A 191 5.56 -28.66 -14.01
CA MET A 191 5.24 -29.71 -13.03
C MET A 191 3.73 -29.92 -12.83
N ASP A 192 2.88 -29.12 -13.48
CA ASP A 192 1.41 -29.19 -13.43
C ASP A 192 0.84 -29.21 -11.99
N MET A 193 1.48 -28.45 -11.08
CA MET A 193 1.04 -28.35 -9.67
C MET A 193 -0.21 -27.48 -9.48
N GLY A 194 -0.75 -26.91 -10.54
CA GLY A 194 -1.96 -26.11 -10.51
C GLY A 194 -1.83 -24.88 -9.60
N VAL A 195 -2.91 -24.55 -8.89
CA VAL A 195 -2.97 -23.37 -8.01
C VAL A 195 -2.01 -23.49 -6.81
N ALA A 196 -1.73 -24.70 -6.35
CA ALA A 196 -0.76 -24.93 -5.28
C ALA A 196 0.66 -24.52 -5.70
N GLY A 197 1.02 -24.77 -6.96
CA GLY A 197 2.31 -24.33 -7.53
C GLY A 197 2.48 -22.81 -7.48
N ALA A 198 1.46 -22.06 -7.90
CA ALA A 198 1.47 -20.60 -7.83
C ALA A 198 1.59 -20.07 -6.39
N ALA A 199 0.85 -20.65 -5.45
CA ALA A 199 0.93 -20.26 -4.03
C ALA A 199 2.34 -20.53 -3.47
N VAL A 200 2.93 -21.69 -3.75
CA VAL A 200 4.28 -22.05 -3.28
C VAL A 200 5.35 -21.15 -3.93
N ALA A 201 5.24 -20.85 -5.22
CA ALA A 201 6.14 -19.91 -5.91
C ALA A 201 6.10 -18.51 -5.26
N THR A 202 4.91 -18.01 -4.95
CA THR A 202 4.72 -16.73 -4.25
C THR A 202 5.36 -16.78 -2.86
N VAL A 203 5.15 -17.82 -2.07
CA VAL A 203 5.75 -17.96 -0.74
C VAL A 203 7.27 -17.99 -0.81
N ILE A 204 7.86 -18.77 -1.71
CA ILE A 204 9.32 -18.84 -1.87
C ILE A 204 9.88 -17.47 -2.26
N SER A 205 9.25 -16.76 -3.19
CA SER A 205 9.68 -15.41 -3.59
C SER A 205 9.62 -14.40 -2.45
N GLN A 206 8.60 -14.47 -1.59
CA GLN A 206 8.49 -13.66 -0.37
C GLN A 206 9.59 -14.00 0.64
N VAL A 207 9.92 -15.27 0.82
CA VAL A 207 11.05 -15.71 1.66
C VAL A 207 12.37 -15.15 1.13
N VAL A 208 12.59 -15.20 -0.19
CA VAL A 208 13.80 -14.62 -0.82
C VAL A 208 13.92 -13.13 -0.52
N SER A 209 12.84 -12.35 -0.71
CA SER A 209 12.88 -10.92 -0.42
C SER A 209 13.11 -10.62 1.07
N ALA A 210 12.49 -11.38 1.98
CA ALA A 210 12.69 -11.24 3.42
C ALA A 210 14.14 -11.56 3.82
N VAL A 211 14.71 -12.65 3.32
CA VAL A 211 16.10 -13.05 3.59
C VAL A 211 17.07 -11.99 3.09
N LEU A 212 16.91 -11.49 1.85
CA LEU A 212 17.77 -10.43 1.31
C LEU A 212 17.71 -9.15 2.15
N CYS A 213 16.51 -8.78 2.60
CA CYS A 213 16.31 -7.63 3.47
C CYS A 213 17.00 -7.83 4.84
N ILE A 214 16.84 -8.98 5.48
CA ILE A 214 17.46 -9.32 6.77
C ILE A 214 18.99 -9.34 6.63
N ILE A 215 19.54 -9.92 5.57
CA ILE A 215 20.98 -9.92 5.29
C ILE A 215 21.51 -8.48 5.18
N LYS A 216 20.79 -7.60 4.49
CA LYS A 216 21.16 -6.18 4.37
C LYS A 216 21.19 -5.51 5.73
N LEU A 217 20.15 -5.69 6.54
CA LEU A 217 20.04 -5.07 7.86
C LEU A 217 21.09 -5.60 8.84
N THR A 218 21.38 -6.90 8.81
CA THR A 218 22.40 -7.52 9.69
C THR A 218 23.83 -7.15 9.31
N ARG A 219 24.10 -6.94 8.02
CA ARG A 219 25.42 -6.55 7.51
C ARG A 219 25.63 -5.04 7.42
N SER A 220 24.63 -4.25 7.77
CA SER A 220 24.75 -2.79 7.77
C SER A 220 25.68 -2.32 8.87
N ASP A 221 26.53 -1.33 8.56
CA ASP A 221 27.35 -0.61 9.56
C ASP A 221 26.62 0.61 10.15
N GLY A 222 25.37 0.86 9.73
CA GLY A 222 24.55 1.99 10.17
C GLY A 222 23.90 1.78 11.53
N PRO A 223 23.29 2.84 12.10
CA PRO A 223 22.60 2.78 13.37
C PRO A 223 21.36 1.88 13.36
N TYR A 224 20.86 1.52 12.17
CA TYR A 224 19.72 0.64 11.94
C TYR A 224 20.12 -0.84 11.76
N ARG A 225 21.36 -1.21 12.12
CA ARG A 225 21.83 -2.61 12.09
C ARG A 225 20.96 -3.49 12.95
N LEU A 226 20.48 -4.59 12.36
CA LEU A 226 19.74 -5.63 13.07
C LEU A 226 20.71 -6.63 13.69
N GLU A 227 20.73 -6.71 15.01
CA GLU A 227 21.47 -7.69 15.78
C GLU A 227 20.47 -8.77 16.27
N ILE A 228 20.47 -9.96 15.67
CA ILE A 228 19.48 -11.01 15.94
C ILE A 228 19.38 -11.34 17.44
N LYS A 229 20.51 -11.30 18.15
CA LYS A 229 20.57 -11.58 19.60
C LYS A 229 19.92 -10.50 20.48
N ARG A 230 19.66 -9.33 19.92
CA ARG A 230 19.05 -8.17 20.62
C ARG A 230 17.59 -7.95 20.24
N ILE A 231 17.02 -8.81 19.42
CA ILE A 231 15.58 -8.73 19.09
C ILE A 231 14.79 -8.89 20.39
N GLY A 232 14.00 -7.88 20.72
CA GLY A 232 13.22 -7.83 21.94
C GLY A 232 12.32 -6.61 21.98
N PHE A 233 11.45 -6.54 22.98
CA PHE A 233 10.48 -5.47 23.13
C PHE A 233 10.98 -4.37 24.05
N ASP A 234 11.00 -3.14 23.55
CA ASP A 234 10.99 -1.92 24.34
C ASP A 234 9.55 -1.41 24.39
N LEU A 235 8.89 -1.57 25.54
CA LEU A 235 7.47 -1.26 25.69
C LEU A 235 7.12 0.21 25.37
N PRO A 236 7.87 1.22 25.83
CA PRO A 236 7.69 2.61 25.44
C PRO A 236 7.74 2.81 23.92
N LEU A 237 8.72 2.21 23.24
CA LEU A 237 8.84 2.29 21.77
C LEU A 237 7.72 1.52 21.07
N LEU A 238 7.37 0.34 21.55
CA LEU A 238 6.23 -0.41 21.02
C LEU A 238 4.93 0.40 21.10
N LYS A 239 4.68 1.06 22.24
CA LYS A 239 3.53 1.95 22.39
C LYS A 239 3.57 3.10 21.39
N LYS A 240 4.74 3.69 21.13
CA LYS A 240 4.89 4.76 20.15
C LYS A 240 4.69 4.23 18.72
N ILE A 241 5.25 3.08 18.36
CA ILE A 241 5.07 2.40 17.08
C ILE A 241 3.58 2.09 16.85
N THR A 242 2.92 1.47 17.80
CA THR A 242 1.51 1.09 17.66
C THR A 242 0.58 2.30 17.62
N SER A 243 0.91 3.39 18.33
CA SER A 243 0.13 4.65 18.29
C SER A 243 0.10 5.28 16.89
N GLN A 244 1.10 5.04 16.05
CA GLN A 244 1.16 5.48 14.66
C GLN A 244 0.69 4.37 13.69
N GLY A 245 1.03 3.12 13.99
CA GLY A 245 0.75 1.98 13.12
C GLY A 245 -0.71 1.54 13.15
N VAL A 246 -1.33 1.45 14.32
CA VAL A 246 -2.74 1.04 14.44
C VAL A 246 -3.69 1.96 13.67
N PRO A 247 -3.59 3.29 13.77
CA PRO A 247 -4.41 4.17 12.93
C PRO A 247 -4.20 3.95 11.43
N SER A 248 -2.96 3.72 11.00
CA SER A 248 -2.65 3.44 9.59
C SER A 248 -3.21 2.10 9.13
N GLY A 249 -3.14 1.06 9.96
CA GLY A 249 -3.72 -0.26 9.69
C GLY A 249 -5.24 -0.21 9.62
N VAL A 250 -5.88 0.44 10.58
CA VAL A 250 -7.34 0.65 10.60
C VAL A 250 -7.77 1.42 9.35
N GLN A 251 -7.04 2.47 8.95
CA GLN A 251 -7.32 3.23 7.75
C GLN A 251 -7.34 2.33 6.49
N ASN A 252 -6.33 1.47 6.30
CA ASN A 252 -6.27 0.55 5.17
C ASN A 252 -7.44 -0.44 5.16
N SER A 253 -7.76 -1.03 6.31
CA SER A 253 -8.87 -1.98 6.45
C SER A 253 -10.22 -1.34 6.16
N ILE A 254 -10.46 -0.12 6.64
CA ILE A 254 -11.73 0.60 6.44
C ILE A 254 -11.90 0.97 4.97
N ILE A 255 -10.82 1.41 4.29
CA ILE A 255 -10.87 1.70 2.85
C ILE A 255 -11.22 0.43 2.07
N ALA A 256 -10.63 -0.72 2.43
CA ALA A 256 -10.95 -2.00 1.81
C ALA A 256 -12.44 -2.36 1.98
N ILE A 257 -12.99 -2.21 3.18
CA ILE A 257 -14.41 -2.46 3.45
C ILE A 257 -15.31 -1.51 2.64
N ALA A 258 -14.98 -0.21 2.59
CA ALA A 258 -15.72 0.76 1.81
C ALA A 258 -15.75 0.39 0.31
N ASN A 259 -14.62 -0.07 -0.23
CA ASN A 259 -14.53 -0.54 -1.62
C ASN A 259 -15.39 -1.78 -1.88
N VAL A 260 -15.51 -2.70 -0.92
CA VAL A 260 -16.43 -3.86 -1.03
C VAL A 260 -17.89 -3.40 -1.11
N VAL A 261 -18.30 -2.40 -0.32
CA VAL A 261 -19.65 -1.84 -0.38
C VAL A 261 -19.90 -1.15 -1.73
N VAL A 262 -18.93 -0.39 -2.24
CA VAL A 262 -19.03 0.24 -3.57
C VAL A 262 -19.19 -0.85 -4.65
N GLN A 263 -18.35 -1.89 -4.62
CA GLN A 263 -18.40 -3.00 -5.58
C GLN A 263 -19.76 -3.73 -5.52
N SER A 264 -20.29 -3.93 -4.33
CA SER A 264 -21.63 -4.54 -4.16
C SER A 264 -22.72 -3.74 -4.86
N ASN A 265 -22.66 -2.41 -4.81
CA ASN A 265 -23.60 -1.55 -5.52
C ASN A 265 -23.37 -1.57 -7.06
N ILE A 266 -22.11 -1.60 -7.53
CA ILE A 266 -21.80 -1.76 -8.96
C ILE A 266 -22.39 -3.06 -9.50
N ASN A 267 -22.32 -4.16 -8.74
CA ASN A 267 -22.81 -5.46 -9.13
C ASN A 267 -24.32 -5.47 -9.42
N THR A 268 -25.10 -4.56 -8.83
CA THR A 268 -26.54 -4.44 -9.11
C THR A 268 -26.86 -3.94 -10.51
N PHE A 269 -25.87 -3.35 -11.21
CA PHE A 269 -26.02 -2.86 -12.58
C PHE A 269 -25.68 -3.91 -13.66
N GLY A 270 -25.33 -5.14 -13.25
CA GLY A 270 -25.11 -6.26 -14.15
C GLY A 270 -23.65 -6.52 -14.52
N SER A 271 -23.45 -7.53 -15.38
CA SER A 271 -22.13 -8.05 -15.73
C SER A 271 -21.25 -7.04 -16.47
N ASP A 272 -21.85 -6.24 -17.37
CA ASP A 272 -21.12 -5.26 -18.17
C ASP A 272 -20.58 -4.13 -17.28
N ALA A 273 -21.36 -3.72 -16.26
CA ALA A 273 -20.93 -2.76 -15.26
C ALA A 273 -19.76 -3.30 -14.42
N MET A 274 -19.85 -4.55 -13.99
CA MET A 274 -18.77 -5.21 -13.25
C MET A 274 -17.48 -5.28 -14.09
N ALA A 275 -17.59 -5.69 -15.35
CA ALA A 275 -16.45 -5.80 -16.25
C ALA A 275 -15.85 -4.43 -16.60
N GLY A 276 -16.68 -3.39 -16.85
CA GLY A 276 -16.25 -2.04 -17.15
C GLY A 276 -15.52 -1.38 -16.00
N CYS A 277 -16.10 -1.43 -14.80
CA CYS A 277 -15.45 -0.93 -13.57
C CYS A 277 -14.21 -1.74 -13.21
N GLY A 278 -14.20 -3.05 -13.45
CA GLY A 278 -13.03 -3.91 -13.25
C GLY A 278 -11.87 -3.53 -14.18
N SER A 279 -12.15 -3.22 -15.45
CA SER A 279 -11.16 -2.72 -16.40
C SER A 279 -10.59 -1.37 -15.98
N TYR A 280 -11.47 -0.45 -15.56
CA TYR A 280 -11.06 0.85 -15.04
C TYR A 280 -10.17 0.72 -13.79
N SER A 281 -10.54 -0.13 -12.82
CA SER A 281 -9.76 -0.34 -11.60
C SER A 281 -8.34 -0.84 -11.87
N LYS A 282 -8.13 -1.64 -12.92
CA LYS A 282 -6.78 -2.05 -13.33
C LYS A 282 -5.97 -0.88 -13.86
N VAL A 283 -6.58 -0.01 -14.66
CA VAL A 283 -5.93 1.22 -15.16
C VAL A 283 -5.63 2.19 -14.02
N GLU A 284 -6.60 2.42 -13.13
CA GLU A 284 -6.46 3.25 -11.93
C GLU A 284 -5.31 2.77 -11.04
N GLY A 285 -5.15 1.45 -10.90
CA GLY A 285 -4.04 0.86 -10.15
C GLY A 285 -2.66 1.36 -10.61
N PHE A 286 -2.45 1.54 -11.91
CA PHE A 286 -1.21 2.12 -12.44
C PHE A 286 -1.08 3.62 -12.14
N VAL A 287 -2.20 4.35 -12.14
CA VAL A 287 -2.22 5.79 -11.79
C VAL A 287 -1.85 6.01 -10.33
N PHE A 288 -2.21 5.08 -9.46
CA PHE A 288 -1.90 5.14 -8.03
C PHE A 288 -0.40 4.94 -7.71
N LEU A 289 0.38 4.28 -8.57
CA LEU A 289 1.78 3.96 -8.27
C LEU A 289 2.66 5.19 -8.01
N PRO A 290 2.65 6.25 -8.84
CA PRO A 290 3.43 7.45 -8.56
C PRO A 290 2.92 8.19 -7.31
N ILE A 291 1.60 8.24 -7.08
CA ILE A 291 1.02 8.87 -5.88
C ILE A 291 1.57 8.18 -4.62
N THR A 292 1.51 6.85 -4.55
CA THR A 292 2.03 6.09 -3.40
C THR A 292 3.52 6.26 -3.20
N ALA A 293 4.30 6.35 -4.27
CA ALA A 293 5.73 6.59 -4.19
C ALA A 293 6.07 7.96 -3.58
N PHE A 294 5.36 9.01 -3.97
CA PHE A 294 5.52 10.34 -3.36
C PHE A 294 5.03 10.38 -1.91
N VAL A 295 3.94 9.69 -1.59
CA VAL A 295 3.43 9.55 -0.21
C VAL A 295 4.47 8.93 0.71
N MET A 296 5.16 7.88 0.26
CA MET A 296 6.22 7.24 1.03
C MET A 296 7.44 8.17 1.19
N ALA A 297 7.84 8.85 0.12
CA ALA A 297 8.93 9.84 0.16
C ALA A 297 8.62 10.99 1.13
N LEU A 298 7.40 11.55 1.07
CA LEU A 298 6.94 12.60 1.98
C LEU A 298 6.95 12.16 3.44
N THR A 299 6.41 10.97 3.73
CA THR A 299 6.36 10.46 5.11
C THR A 299 7.77 10.33 5.71
N ALA A 300 8.72 9.76 4.96
CA ALA A 300 10.10 9.62 5.41
C ALA A 300 10.81 10.97 5.53
N PHE A 301 10.64 11.86 4.55
CA PHE A 301 11.24 13.19 4.52
C PHE A 301 10.78 14.05 5.71
N ILE A 302 9.46 14.13 5.92
CA ILE A 302 8.88 14.91 7.03
C ILE A 302 9.31 14.31 8.38
N GLY A 303 9.29 12.98 8.53
CA GLY A 303 9.73 12.33 9.76
C GLY A 303 11.18 12.65 10.11
N GLN A 304 12.09 12.59 9.13
CA GLN A 304 13.50 12.92 9.34
C GLN A 304 13.72 14.41 9.61
N ASP A 305 13.11 15.31 8.83
CA ASP A 305 13.33 16.76 8.99
C ASP A 305 12.76 17.28 10.32
N LEU A 306 11.56 16.82 10.72
CA LEU A 306 11.01 17.19 12.02
C LEU A 306 11.82 16.58 13.18
N GLY A 307 12.30 15.34 13.02
CA GLY A 307 13.23 14.74 13.98
C GLY A 307 14.53 15.53 14.14
N ALA A 308 15.04 16.09 13.03
CA ALA A 308 16.23 16.95 13.02
C ALA A 308 15.98 18.38 13.49
N GLY A 309 14.76 18.77 13.85
CA GLY A 309 14.39 20.14 14.21
C GLY A 309 14.39 21.13 13.03
N GLN A 310 14.38 20.61 11.78
CA GLN A 310 14.43 21.44 10.55
C GLN A 310 13.01 21.81 10.10
N PHE A 311 12.29 22.56 10.92
CA PHE A 311 10.87 22.87 10.72
C PHE A 311 10.56 23.61 9.41
N ASP A 312 11.40 24.59 9.02
CA ASP A 312 11.18 25.34 7.78
C ASP A 312 11.41 24.46 6.56
N ARG A 313 12.42 23.57 6.62
CA ARG A 313 12.68 22.59 5.59
C ARG A 313 11.52 21.60 5.46
N ALA A 314 10.98 21.12 6.57
CA ALA A 314 9.80 20.27 6.59
C ALA A 314 8.57 20.94 5.95
N LYS A 315 8.31 22.23 6.26
CA LYS A 315 7.25 23.03 5.61
C LYS A 315 7.44 23.16 4.10
N GLN A 316 8.66 23.49 3.66
CA GLN A 316 8.98 23.59 2.24
C GLN A 316 8.84 22.24 1.55
N GLY A 317 9.33 21.16 2.16
CA GLY A 317 9.23 19.80 1.67
C GLY A 317 7.78 19.34 1.54
N ALA A 318 6.95 19.62 2.54
CA ALA A 318 5.53 19.34 2.49
C ALA A 318 4.85 20.02 1.29
N ARG A 319 5.07 21.33 1.10
CA ARG A 319 4.51 22.07 -0.04
C ARG A 319 4.97 21.51 -1.38
N ILE A 320 6.28 21.34 -1.56
CA ILE A 320 6.85 20.81 -2.81
C ILE A 320 6.33 19.41 -3.09
N GLY A 321 6.38 18.52 -2.11
CA GLY A 321 5.96 17.11 -2.30
C GLY A 321 4.47 16.98 -2.61
N ILE A 322 3.60 17.73 -1.92
CA ILE A 322 2.16 17.74 -2.19
C ILE A 322 1.90 18.28 -3.60
N LEU A 323 2.47 19.45 -3.96
CA LEU A 323 2.24 20.06 -5.27
C LEU A 323 2.75 19.17 -6.41
N CYS A 324 3.90 18.52 -6.25
CA CYS A 324 4.44 17.62 -7.26
C CYS A 324 3.59 16.35 -7.41
N SER A 325 3.10 15.79 -6.30
CA SER A 325 2.18 14.67 -6.33
C SER A 325 0.88 15.02 -7.05
N MET A 326 0.31 16.20 -6.75
CA MET A 326 -0.89 16.72 -7.41
C MET A 326 -0.66 16.94 -8.91
N ALA A 327 0.41 17.63 -9.28
CA ALA A 327 0.72 17.92 -10.67
C ALA A 327 0.93 16.64 -11.48
N MET A 328 1.64 15.65 -10.93
CA MET A 328 1.85 14.36 -11.58
C MET A 328 0.54 13.58 -11.71
N ALA A 329 -0.26 13.51 -10.64
CA ALA A 329 -1.53 12.81 -10.65
C ALA A 329 -2.51 13.43 -11.67
N GLU A 330 -2.57 14.76 -11.73
CA GLU A 330 -3.45 15.45 -12.69
C GLU A 330 -2.94 15.32 -14.14
N LEU A 331 -1.64 15.36 -14.36
CA LEU A 331 -1.06 15.11 -15.69
C LEU A 331 -1.46 13.72 -16.21
N ILE A 332 -1.38 12.71 -15.35
CA ILE A 332 -1.80 11.35 -15.69
C ILE A 332 -3.32 11.30 -15.85
N GLY A 333 -4.09 12.00 -15.00
CA GLY A 333 -5.54 12.11 -15.10
C GLY A 333 -6.00 12.71 -16.42
N VAL A 334 -5.40 13.83 -16.84
CA VAL A 334 -5.67 14.46 -18.14
C VAL A 334 -5.29 13.52 -19.28
N ALA A 335 -4.14 12.86 -19.21
CA ALA A 335 -3.76 11.87 -20.22
C ALA A 335 -4.78 10.72 -20.27
N LEU A 336 -5.20 10.19 -19.12
CA LEU A 336 -6.19 9.13 -19.04
C LEU A 336 -7.56 9.58 -19.56
N PHE A 337 -7.97 10.83 -19.30
CA PHE A 337 -9.23 11.37 -19.83
C PHE A 337 -9.31 11.25 -21.35
N PHE A 338 -8.24 11.60 -22.08
CA PHE A 338 -8.21 11.49 -23.53
C PHE A 338 -7.93 10.08 -24.04
N LEU A 339 -7.14 9.29 -23.30
CA LEU A 339 -6.73 7.95 -23.71
C LEU A 339 -7.65 6.85 -23.16
N ALA A 340 -8.70 7.18 -22.40
CA ALA A 340 -9.59 6.22 -21.76
C ALA A 340 -10.13 5.14 -22.72
N PRO A 341 -10.62 5.44 -23.94
CA PRO A 341 -11.12 4.42 -24.85
C PRO A 341 -10.05 3.38 -25.22
N TYR A 342 -8.81 3.82 -25.41
CA TYR A 342 -7.69 2.92 -25.74
C TYR A 342 -7.26 2.12 -24.51
N ALA A 343 -7.19 2.77 -23.34
CA ALA A 343 -6.81 2.11 -22.10
C ALA A 343 -7.80 1.02 -21.69
N MET A 344 -9.11 1.24 -21.85
CA MET A 344 -10.13 0.23 -21.54
C MET A 344 -10.07 -0.95 -22.53
N ARG A 345 -9.83 -0.70 -23.82
CA ARG A 345 -9.69 -1.75 -24.83
C ARG A 345 -8.49 -2.68 -24.61
N LEU A 346 -7.50 -2.29 -23.83
CA LEU A 346 -6.42 -3.21 -23.42
C LEU A 346 -6.92 -4.36 -22.54
N PHE A 347 -8.08 -4.20 -21.90
CA PHE A 347 -8.62 -5.18 -20.96
C PHE A 347 -9.92 -5.84 -21.46
N ASN A 348 -10.68 -5.18 -22.31
CA ASN A 348 -11.93 -5.71 -22.85
C ASN A 348 -12.29 -5.04 -24.18
N ASP A 349 -12.70 -5.86 -25.16
CA ASP A 349 -13.07 -5.39 -26.50
C ASP A 349 -14.58 -5.11 -26.65
N ASP A 350 -15.42 -5.51 -25.66
CA ASP A 350 -16.87 -5.28 -25.72
C ASP A 350 -17.18 -3.77 -25.62
N PRO A 351 -17.88 -3.20 -26.63
CA PRO A 351 -18.18 -1.77 -26.65
C PRO A 351 -18.98 -1.29 -25.44
N ALA A 352 -19.90 -2.11 -24.90
CA ALA A 352 -20.71 -1.75 -23.72
C ALA A 352 -19.84 -1.66 -22.47
N VAL A 353 -18.94 -2.63 -22.28
CA VAL A 353 -17.98 -2.67 -21.18
C VAL A 353 -17.01 -1.49 -21.26
N VAL A 354 -16.46 -1.23 -22.46
CA VAL A 354 -15.54 -0.10 -22.70
C VAL A 354 -16.24 1.24 -22.40
N ALA A 355 -17.49 1.41 -22.85
CA ALA A 355 -18.23 2.65 -22.61
C ALA A 355 -18.42 2.96 -21.12
N ILE A 356 -18.67 1.95 -20.29
CA ILE A 356 -18.80 2.11 -18.83
C ILE A 356 -17.48 2.53 -18.20
N GLY A 357 -16.37 1.86 -18.53
CA GLY A 357 -15.04 2.20 -18.02
C GLY A 357 -14.59 3.60 -18.46
N VAL A 358 -14.88 4.00 -19.70
CA VAL A 358 -14.62 5.35 -20.22
C VAL A 358 -15.46 6.39 -19.47
N ARG A 359 -16.75 6.11 -19.23
CA ARG A 359 -17.62 7.01 -18.46
C ARG A 359 -17.11 7.23 -17.05
N GLN A 360 -16.67 6.16 -16.37
CA GLN A 360 -16.04 6.26 -15.05
C GLN A 360 -14.76 7.10 -15.10
N SER A 361 -13.87 6.81 -16.05
CA SER A 361 -12.63 7.56 -16.25
C SER A 361 -12.89 9.07 -16.47
N HIS A 362 -13.85 9.44 -17.30
CA HIS A 362 -14.18 10.83 -17.58
C HIS A 362 -14.74 11.58 -16.34
N ILE A 363 -15.37 10.86 -15.40
CA ILE A 363 -15.86 11.47 -14.15
C ILE A 363 -14.73 11.62 -13.14
N GLU A 364 -13.85 10.64 -13.01
CA GLU A 364 -12.87 10.59 -11.91
C GLU A 364 -11.52 11.21 -12.25
N ALA A 365 -11.06 11.09 -13.52
CA ALA A 365 -9.68 11.38 -13.90
C ALA A 365 -9.24 12.83 -13.63
N LEU A 366 -10.13 13.82 -13.85
CA LEU A 366 -9.84 15.24 -13.60
C LEU A 366 -9.85 15.63 -12.11
N PHE A 367 -10.12 14.68 -11.22
CA PHE A 367 -10.09 14.88 -9.77
C PHE A 367 -8.93 14.16 -9.09
N PHE A 368 -8.00 13.57 -9.84
CA PHE A 368 -6.85 12.89 -9.26
C PHE A 368 -5.93 13.84 -8.49
N CYS A 369 -5.91 15.14 -8.80
CA CYS A 369 -5.21 16.13 -7.98
C CYS A 369 -5.75 16.19 -6.55
N PHE A 370 -7.07 16.07 -6.34
CA PHE A 370 -7.67 16.05 -4.99
C PHE A 370 -7.32 14.77 -4.25
N LEU A 371 -7.34 13.63 -4.95
CA LEU A 371 -6.87 12.37 -4.40
C LEU A 371 -5.41 12.46 -3.95
N ALA A 372 -4.53 12.97 -4.81
CA ALA A 372 -3.11 13.15 -4.50
C ALA A 372 -2.87 14.16 -3.38
N PHE A 373 -3.65 15.23 -3.30
CA PHE A 373 -3.62 16.18 -2.19
C PHE A 373 -3.96 15.51 -0.85
N ALA A 374 -5.07 14.77 -0.81
CA ALA A 374 -5.51 14.08 0.41
C ALA A 374 -4.46 13.08 0.90
N HIS A 375 -3.88 12.29 -0.02
CA HIS A 375 -2.79 11.36 0.31
C HIS A 375 -1.50 12.09 0.72
N GLY A 376 -1.14 13.19 0.06
CA GLY A 376 0.04 13.99 0.37
C GLY A 376 -0.04 14.62 1.77
N VAL A 377 -1.17 15.26 2.11
CA VAL A 377 -1.37 15.81 3.47
C VAL A 377 -1.41 14.69 4.51
N SER A 378 -2.05 13.56 4.19
CA SER A 378 -2.03 12.37 5.06
C SER A 378 -0.59 11.90 5.34
N ALA A 379 0.28 11.90 4.32
CA ALA A 379 1.69 11.53 4.46
C ALA A 379 2.46 12.50 5.36
N VAL A 380 2.24 13.80 5.19
CA VAL A 380 2.83 14.85 6.04
C VAL A 380 2.43 14.66 7.50
N LEU A 381 1.14 14.47 7.76
CA LEU A 381 0.60 14.28 9.11
C LEU A 381 1.12 12.98 9.76
N ARG A 382 1.25 11.90 8.99
CA ARG A 382 1.87 10.66 9.47
C ARG A 382 3.35 10.88 9.83
N GLY A 383 4.13 11.51 8.95
CA GLY A 383 5.52 11.86 9.21
C GLY A 383 5.69 12.73 10.45
N ALA A 384 4.72 13.62 10.72
CA ALA A 384 4.65 14.45 11.92
C ALA A 384 4.14 13.69 13.18
N GLY A 385 3.89 12.37 13.10
CA GLY A 385 3.41 11.59 14.24
C GLY A 385 1.93 11.80 14.57
N ARG A 386 1.12 12.26 13.62
CA ARG A 386 -0.32 12.52 13.77
C ARG A 386 -1.17 11.56 12.91
N ALA A 387 -0.84 10.27 12.88
CA ALA A 387 -1.50 9.26 12.04
C ALA A 387 -3.01 9.08 12.33
N GLN A 388 -3.47 9.48 13.51
CA GLN A 388 -4.90 9.45 13.87
C GLN A 388 -5.74 10.39 13.00
N VAL A 389 -5.21 11.56 12.62
CA VAL A 389 -5.96 12.56 11.84
C VAL A 389 -6.33 12.04 10.45
N PRO A 390 -5.38 11.51 9.65
CA PRO A 390 -5.72 10.84 8.39
C PRO A 390 -6.73 9.71 8.55
N MET A 391 -6.59 8.88 9.59
CA MET A 391 -7.52 7.79 9.86
C MET A 391 -8.95 8.32 10.04
N TYR A 392 -9.17 9.29 10.93
CA TYR A 392 -10.52 9.84 11.17
C TYR A 392 -11.08 10.58 9.94
N THR A 393 -10.25 11.33 9.23
CA THR A 393 -10.69 12.05 8.02
C THR A 393 -11.11 11.07 6.94
N MET A 394 -10.31 10.02 6.68
CA MET A 394 -10.65 9.03 5.66
C MET A 394 -11.81 8.13 6.07
N LEU A 395 -11.93 7.77 7.35
CA LEU A 395 -13.12 7.08 7.87
C LEU A 395 -14.39 7.89 7.62
N GLY A 396 -14.36 9.18 7.97
CA GLY A 396 -15.52 10.06 7.79
C GLY A 396 -15.86 10.28 6.32
N CYS A 397 -14.87 10.64 5.49
CA CYS A 397 -15.11 11.03 4.10
C CYS A 397 -15.22 9.83 3.15
N TRP A 398 -14.29 8.86 3.25
CA TRP A 398 -14.19 7.78 2.25
C TRP A 398 -15.00 6.54 2.61
N CYS A 399 -15.40 6.38 3.87
CA CYS A 399 -16.28 5.30 4.28
C CYS A 399 -17.69 5.84 4.56
N ILE A 400 -17.86 6.61 5.64
CA ILE A 400 -19.20 7.01 6.08
C ILE A 400 -19.90 7.88 5.02
N LEU A 401 -19.28 8.96 4.56
CA LEU A 401 -19.89 9.85 3.57
C LEU A 401 -20.10 9.13 2.23
N ARG A 402 -19.11 8.36 1.74
CA ARG A 402 -19.22 7.64 0.45
C ARG A 402 -20.36 6.64 0.46
N VAL A 403 -20.42 5.78 1.48
CA VAL A 403 -21.47 4.77 1.59
C VAL A 403 -22.85 5.41 1.76
N SER A 404 -22.95 6.45 2.60
CA SER A 404 -24.20 7.19 2.79
C SER A 404 -24.66 7.87 1.50
N TYR A 405 -23.74 8.54 0.79
CA TYR A 405 -24.04 9.17 -0.50
C TYR A 405 -24.55 8.15 -1.52
N ILE A 406 -23.85 7.05 -1.74
CA ILE A 406 -24.25 6.02 -2.70
C ILE A 406 -25.63 5.46 -2.34
N THR A 407 -25.86 5.12 -1.06
CA THR A 407 -27.12 4.52 -0.59
C THR A 407 -28.30 5.47 -0.76
N LEU A 408 -28.11 6.76 -0.53
CA LEU A 408 -29.17 7.76 -0.63
C LEU A 408 -29.39 8.24 -2.07
N ALA A 409 -28.30 8.52 -2.78
CA ALA A 409 -28.36 9.07 -4.12
C ALA A 409 -28.89 8.07 -5.15
N LEU A 410 -28.60 6.77 -5.02
CA LEU A 410 -29.15 5.74 -5.90
C LEU A 410 -30.67 5.58 -5.78
N LYS A 411 -31.28 5.98 -4.66
CA LYS A 411 -32.75 6.01 -4.52
C LYS A 411 -33.40 7.09 -5.36
N VAL A 412 -32.67 8.17 -5.64
CA VAL A 412 -33.17 9.34 -6.40
C VAL A 412 -32.71 9.25 -7.86
N TRP A 413 -31.47 8.86 -8.09
CA TRP A 413 -30.85 8.72 -9.41
C TRP A 413 -30.26 7.32 -9.56
N PRO A 414 -31.06 6.34 -10.04
CA PRO A 414 -30.62 4.94 -10.22
C PRO A 414 -29.76 4.80 -11.50
N ASP A 415 -28.64 5.48 -11.56
CA ASP A 415 -27.66 5.45 -12.66
C ASP A 415 -26.28 5.11 -12.08
N ILE A 416 -25.49 4.30 -12.80
CA ILE A 416 -24.15 3.90 -12.39
C ILE A 416 -23.20 5.10 -12.19
N ALA A 417 -23.40 6.19 -12.94
CA ALA A 417 -22.61 7.40 -12.76
C ALA A 417 -22.77 8.01 -11.35
N THR A 418 -23.90 7.77 -10.68
CA THR A 418 -24.08 8.18 -9.28
C THR A 418 -23.04 7.55 -8.37
N ILE A 419 -22.66 6.29 -8.64
CA ILE A 419 -21.57 5.63 -7.91
C ILE A 419 -20.21 6.26 -8.25
N PHE A 420 -19.96 6.56 -9.52
CA PHE A 420 -18.71 7.18 -9.96
C PHE A 420 -18.50 8.56 -9.35
N TRP A 421 -19.54 9.39 -9.24
CA TRP A 421 -19.48 10.69 -8.60
C TRP A 421 -19.18 10.64 -7.09
N ALA A 422 -19.39 9.50 -6.45
CA ALA A 422 -19.03 9.33 -5.04
C ALA A 422 -17.53 9.56 -4.79
N TYR A 423 -16.66 9.22 -5.75
CA TYR A 423 -15.22 9.40 -5.63
C TYR A 423 -14.79 10.88 -5.64
N PRO A 424 -15.10 11.68 -6.69
CA PRO A 424 -14.80 13.10 -6.72
C PRO A 424 -15.37 13.88 -5.52
N ILE A 425 -16.63 13.59 -5.12
CA ILE A 425 -17.27 14.24 -3.99
C ILE A 425 -16.50 13.97 -2.70
N THR A 426 -16.18 12.71 -2.42
CA THR A 426 -15.49 12.34 -1.18
C THR A 426 -14.03 12.78 -1.15
N TRP A 427 -13.35 12.80 -2.29
CA TRP A 427 -12.01 13.38 -2.42
C TRP A 427 -12.03 14.89 -2.17
N SER A 428 -12.99 15.61 -2.75
CA SER A 428 -13.14 17.07 -2.56
C SER A 428 -13.42 17.41 -1.10
N VAL A 429 -14.34 16.70 -0.46
CA VAL A 429 -14.66 16.93 0.97
C VAL A 429 -13.44 16.63 1.84
N SER A 430 -12.73 15.53 1.59
CA SER A 430 -11.52 15.20 2.35
C SER A 430 -10.40 16.23 2.14
N CYS A 431 -10.29 16.81 0.93
CA CYS A 431 -9.36 17.91 0.67
C CYS A 431 -9.65 19.13 1.53
N VAL A 432 -10.94 19.53 1.63
CA VAL A 432 -11.32 20.66 2.47
C VAL A 432 -10.97 20.39 3.94
N VAL A 433 -11.31 19.21 4.47
CA VAL A 433 -11.00 18.82 5.85
C VAL A 433 -9.49 18.82 6.09
N PHE A 434 -8.71 18.20 5.22
CA PHE A 434 -7.25 18.17 5.32
C PHE A 434 -6.63 19.55 5.19
N LEU A 435 -7.11 20.40 4.28
CA LEU A 435 -6.61 21.75 4.11
C LEU A 435 -6.86 22.59 5.38
N LEU A 436 -8.07 22.53 5.92
CA LEU A 436 -8.41 23.25 7.15
C LEU A 436 -7.54 22.80 8.32
N TYR A 437 -7.32 21.50 8.46
CA TYR A 437 -6.44 20.96 9.51
C TYR A 437 -4.98 21.38 9.28
N TYR A 438 -4.46 21.23 8.04
CA TYR A 438 -3.10 21.58 7.67
C TYR A 438 -2.76 23.05 7.93
N LEU A 439 -3.72 23.97 7.70
CA LEU A 439 -3.54 25.41 7.90
C LEU A 439 -3.70 25.85 9.35
N LYS A 440 -4.60 25.19 10.11
CA LYS A 440 -4.93 25.61 11.49
C LYS A 440 -4.15 24.89 12.58
N ALA A 441 -3.74 23.64 12.33
CA ALA A 441 -3.06 22.85 13.33
C ALA A 441 -1.54 23.07 13.26
N ASP A 442 -0.92 23.18 14.42
CA ASP A 442 0.54 23.15 14.54
C ASP A 442 1.04 21.72 14.48
N TRP A 443 1.15 21.21 13.23
CA TRP A 443 1.67 19.87 12.99
C TRP A 443 3.21 19.82 13.03
N VAL A 444 3.87 20.97 12.86
CA VAL A 444 5.32 21.10 12.73
C VAL A 444 6.02 20.88 14.08
N HIS A 445 5.46 21.46 15.17
CA HIS A 445 6.01 21.30 16.53
C HIS A 445 5.39 20.10 17.28
N ALA A 446 4.65 19.25 16.58
CA ALA A 446 3.98 18.10 17.18
C ALA A 446 4.93 17.10 17.83
N LEU A 447 6.18 17.04 17.37
CA LEU A 447 7.21 16.12 17.84
C LEU A 447 8.07 16.66 19.00
N GLU A 448 8.14 17.97 19.24
CA GLU A 448 9.00 18.56 20.28
C GLU A 448 8.76 18.01 21.68
N LYS A 449 7.53 17.59 21.96
CA LYS A 449 7.13 17.01 23.25
C LYS A 449 7.33 15.50 23.35
N SER A 450 7.74 14.83 22.26
CA SER A 450 7.73 13.37 22.15
C SER A 450 9.10 12.75 21.78
N LEU A 451 10.09 13.54 21.39
CA LEU A 451 11.49 13.17 21.16
C LEU A 451 12.33 13.39 22.40
#